data_b37f85f6f545cd985081b96972d4197f
#
_entry.id   b37f85f6f545cd985081b96972d4197f
#
_cell.length_a   1.000
_cell.length_b   1.000
_cell.length_c   1.000
_cell.angle_alpha   90.00
_cell.angle_beta   90.00
_cell.angle_gamma   90.00
#
_symmetry.space_group_name_H-M   'P 1'
#
loop_
_entity.id
_entity.type
_entity.pdbx_description
1 polymer ?
#
loop_
_entity_poly.entity_id
_entity_poly.type
_entity_poly.pdbx_seq_one_letter_code
_entity_poly.pdbx_strand_id
1 'polypeptide(L)'
;ELATWAEQLQAQWPPHIGGCHRLILDGGRVTLDLWLGDINDLTDKLDDAMNQTVDAWFLDGFAPAKNPDMWSQHLFNAMARLARPGATLATFTSAGFVRRGLQEAGFTMQKTKGFGRKRDMLVGRMEQTLDIPASAPWFARSASASREVAIAGGGIASALLSLALIHRGWQVTLYCADDAPAGGASGNRQGALYPLLSAHDPALFQFFPAAFTFARRLYDALPVTFDHEWCGVTQLGWDERSQQKIAQMLSLGLPEDIARAVSAQEAADTTGVETGCEGIQYPLGGWLCPAELTAAAIALAQSRGLTAHYAHKVES
;
A
#
# COMPACT_ATOMS: atom_id res chain seq x y z
N GLU A 1 21.01 -9.36 15.16
CA GLU A 1 20.04 -8.32 15.60
C GLU A 1 19.08 -7.93 14.45
N LEU A 2 19.49 -8.00 13.15
CA LEU A 2 18.65 -7.62 12.02
C LEU A 2 17.92 -8.80 11.35
N ALA A 3 18.20 -10.07 11.72
CA ALA A 3 17.65 -11.23 11.06
C ALA A 3 16.12 -11.27 11.08
N THR A 4 15.50 -11.04 12.24
CA THR A 4 14.05 -11.03 12.40
C THR A 4 13.37 -9.95 11.55
N TRP A 5 14.00 -8.78 11.41
CA TRP A 5 13.50 -7.71 10.54
C TRP A 5 13.62 -8.07 9.05
N ALA A 6 14.75 -8.69 8.68
CA ALA A 6 14.96 -9.14 7.32
C ALA A 6 13.95 -10.23 6.93
N GLU A 7 13.66 -11.18 7.82
CA GLU A 7 12.65 -12.23 7.61
C GLU A 7 11.25 -11.63 7.42
N GLN A 8 10.84 -10.67 8.27
CA GLN A 8 9.55 -9.99 8.14
C GLN A 8 9.44 -9.20 6.83
N LEU A 9 10.51 -8.54 6.43
CA LEU A 9 10.56 -7.77 5.19
C LEU A 9 10.49 -8.70 3.96
N GLN A 10 11.26 -9.79 3.96
CA GLN A 10 11.28 -10.76 2.86
C GLN A 10 9.94 -11.47 2.69
N ALA A 11 9.30 -11.84 3.80
CA ALA A 11 7.98 -12.48 3.78
C ALA A 11 6.88 -11.60 3.18
N GLN A 12 7.05 -10.27 3.22
CA GLN A 12 6.08 -9.30 2.69
C GLN A 12 6.57 -8.58 1.44
N TRP A 13 7.73 -8.98 0.87
CA TRP A 13 8.29 -8.29 -0.29
C TRP A 13 7.30 -8.26 -1.45
N PRO A 14 6.98 -7.08 -2.01
CA PRO A 14 6.00 -6.98 -3.08
C PRO A 14 6.57 -7.45 -4.43
N PRO A 15 5.72 -7.87 -5.36
CA PRO A 15 6.12 -8.10 -6.73
C PRO A 15 6.57 -6.78 -7.40
N HIS A 16 7.23 -6.90 -8.55
CA HIS A 16 7.78 -5.76 -9.30
C HIS A 16 6.70 -4.96 -10.03
N ILE A 17 5.80 -4.35 -9.27
CA ILE A 17 4.75 -3.45 -9.77
C ILE A 17 5.08 -2.04 -9.28
N GLY A 18 5.02 -1.04 -10.17
CA GLY A 18 5.21 0.36 -9.79
C GLY A 18 4.13 0.85 -8.80
N GLY A 19 4.47 1.87 -8.02
CA GLY A 19 3.56 2.49 -7.06
C GLY A 19 3.88 2.19 -5.61
N CYS A 20 2.91 2.40 -4.72
CA CYS A 20 3.06 2.27 -3.28
C CYS A 20 2.65 0.88 -2.78
N HIS A 21 3.55 0.22 -2.07
CA HIS A 21 3.31 -1.06 -1.42
C HIS A 21 3.46 -0.91 0.09
N ARG A 22 2.36 -1.06 0.82
CA ARG A 22 2.37 -1.00 2.28
C ARG A 22 2.71 -2.34 2.90
N LEU A 23 3.71 -2.35 3.76
CA LEU A 23 4.12 -3.50 4.57
C LEU A 23 3.91 -3.16 6.04
N ILE A 24 3.40 -4.12 6.80
CA ILE A 24 3.14 -3.97 8.23
C ILE A 24 4.14 -4.85 8.99
N LEU A 25 5.06 -4.22 9.70
CA LEU A 25 6.14 -4.87 10.41
C LEU A 25 5.99 -4.70 11.93
N ASP A 26 6.68 -5.55 12.68
CA ASP A 26 6.75 -5.47 14.14
C ASP A 26 5.37 -5.45 14.82
N GLY A 27 4.49 -6.36 14.42
CA GLY A 27 3.12 -6.40 14.94
C GLY A 27 2.33 -5.12 14.70
N GLY A 28 2.68 -4.30 13.70
CA GLY A 28 2.03 -3.04 13.30
C GLY A 28 2.61 -1.78 13.91
N ARG A 29 3.65 -1.89 14.71
CA ARG A 29 4.36 -0.71 15.23
C ARG A 29 5.12 0.04 14.16
N VAL A 30 5.51 -0.66 13.07
CA VAL A 30 6.19 -0.09 11.91
C VAL A 30 5.33 -0.29 10.67
N THR A 31 4.97 0.79 10.00
CA THR A 31 4.37 0.78 8.67
C THR A 31 5.43 1.25 7.67
N LEU A 32 5.79 0.39 6.73
CA LEU A 32 6.69 0.72 5.63
C LEU A 32 5.87 0.89 4.35
N ASP A 33 5.88 2.08 3.79
CA ASP A 33 5.36 2.36 2.45
C ASP A 33 6.52 2.35 1.46
N LEU A 34 6.65 1.26 0.73
CA LEU A 34 7.68 1.07 -0.29
C LEU A 34 7.17 1.58 -1.64
N TRP A 35 7.77 2.65 -2.13
CA TRP A 35 7.42 3.26 -3.41
C TRP A 35 8.40 2.80 -4.49
N LEU A 36 7.89 2.07 -5.48
CA LEU A 36 8.67 1.59 -6.63
C LEU A 36 8.40 2.47 -7.85
N GLY A 37 9.44 3.14 -8.34
CA GLY A 37 9.34 4.04 -9.50
C GLY A 37 10.41 5.12 -9.50
N ASP A 38 10.32 6.05 -10.44
CA ASP A 38 11.18 7.24 -10.46
C ASP A 38 10.82 8.18 -9.31
N ILE A 39 11.80 8.59 -8.52
CA ILE A 39 11.57 9.41 -7.32
C ILE A 39 11.00 10.79 -7.65
N ASN A 40 11.37 11.37 -8.81
CA ASN A 40 10.85 12.67 -9.20
C ASN A 40 9.36 12.59 -9.55
N ASP A 41 8.95 11.52 -10.26
CA ASP A 41 7.53 11.29 -10.56
C ASP A 41 6.71 10.92 -9.32
N LEU A 42 7.32 10.19 -8.39
CA LEU A 42 6.63 9.73 -7.17
C LEU A 42 6.40 10.87 -6.18
N THR A 43 7.35 11.80 -6.05
CA THR A 43 7.20 12.94 -5.13
C THR A 43 6.10 13.90 -5.53
N ASP A 44 5.81 14.02 -6.84
CA ASP A 44 4.72 14.83 -7.37
C ASP A 44 3.33 14.22 -7.09
N LYS A 45 3.28 12.91 -6.84
CA LYS A 45 2.02 12.20 -6.50
C LYS A 45 1.70 12.22 -5.00
N LEU A 46 2.60 12.73 -4.16
CA LEU A 46 2.34 12.84 -2.74
C LEU A 46 1.38 14.00 -2.46
N ASP A 47 0.25 13.67 -1.82
CA ASP A 47 -0.81 14.59 -1.45
C ASP A 47 -0.31 15.73 -0.55
N ASP A 48 -0.98 16.87 -0.62
CA ASP A 48 -0.75 18.03 0.27
C ASP A 48 -0.91 17.68 1.76
N ALA A 49 -1.69 16.65 2.10
CA ALA A 49 -1.76 16.11 3.45
C ALA A 49 -0.42 15.59 3.99
N MET A 50 0.55 15.31 3.10
CA MET A 50 1.92 14.92 3.45
C MET A 50 2.84 16.11 3.67
N ASN A 51 2.41 17.34 3.36
CA ASN A 51 3.21 18.53 3.58
C ASN A 51 3.56 18.68 5.07
N GLN A 52 4.83 18.97 5.34
CA GLN A 52 5.35 19.18 6.70
C GLN A 52 5.08 18.00 7.67
N THR A 53 5.11 16.76 7.18
CA THR A 53 4.91 15.56 8.00
C THR A 53 6.17 14.73 8.21
N VAL A 54 7.20 14.90 7.38
CA VAL A 54 8.43 14.09 7.43
C VAL A 54 9.37 14.60 8.52
N ASP A 55 9.76 13.71 9.44
CA ASP A 55 10.65 13.98 10.58
C ASP A 55 12.12 13.82 10.24
N ALA A 56 12.47 12.85 9.40
CA ALA A 56 13.86 12.52 9.09
C ALA A 56 14.02 12.01 7.66
N TRP A 57 15.09 12.46 7.02
CA TRP A 57 15.48 12.06 5.68
C TRP A 57 16.78 11.27 5.72
N PHE A 58 16.76 10.07 5.16
CA PHE A 58 17.93 9.23 4.95
C PHE A 58 18.16 9.07 3.44
N LEU A 59 19.09 9.86 2.89
CA LEU A 59 19.39 9.84 1.45
C LEU A 59 20.50 8.83 1.18
N ASP A 60 20.13 7.60 0.91
CA ASP A 60 21.02 6.50 0.59
C ASP A 60 20.81 6.02 -0.85
N GLY A 61 20.92 6.93 -1.79
CA GLY A 61 20.87 6.65 -3.22
C GLY A 61 22.21 6.30 -3.81
N PHE A 62 22.24 6.11 -5.12
CA PHE A 62 23.50 5.94 -5.86
C PHE A 62 24.37 7.18 -5.78
N ALA A 63 25.68 6.99 -6.00
CA ALA A 63 26.62 8.12 -6.04
C ALA A 63 26.13 9.19 -7.03
N PRO A 64 26.12 10.49 -6.66
CA PRO A 64 25.53 11.55 -7.49
C PRO A 64 26.09 11.63 -8.92
N ALA A 65 27.36 11.24 -9.11
CA ALA A 65 27.97 11.21 -10.43
C ALA A 65 27.49 10.02 -11.30
N LYS A 66 26.89 8.97 -10.69
CA LYS A 66 26.39 7.79 -11.40
C LYS A 66 24.90 7.84 -11.67
N ASN A 67 24.15 8.52 -10.83
CA ASN A 67 22.72 8.71 -11.00
C ASN A 67 22.35 10.14 -10.55
N PRO A 68 22.57 11.15 -11.41
CA PRO A 68 22.30 12.54 -11.08
C PRO A 68 20.82 12.83 -10.88
N ASP A 69 19.93 12.08 -11.51
CA ASP A 69 18.47 12.31 -11.45
C ASP A 69 17.91 12.11 -10.03
N MET A 70 18.54 11.25 -9.23
CA MET A 70 18.21 11.09 -7.79
C MET A 70 18.69 12.26 -6.91
N TRP A 71 19.35 13.27 -7.49
CA TRP A 71 19.92 14.41 -6.76
C TRP A 71 19.51 15.73 -7.43
N SER A 72 18.28 15.77 -7.94
CA SER A 72 17.72 16.93 -8.64
C SER A 72 17.27 18.02 -7.66
N GLN A 73 17.26 19.28 -8.12
CA GLN A 73 16.68 20.37 -7.37
C GLN A 73 15.18 20.18 -7.15
N HIS A 74 14.48 19.53 -8.11
CA HIS A 74 13.09 19.16 -7.98
C HIS A 74 12.85 18.27 -6.74
N LEU A 75 13.65 17.20 -6.59
CA LEU A 75 13.60 16.34 -5.42
C LEU A 75 13.89 17.10 -4.12
N PHE A 76 14.90 17.96 -4.09
CA PHE A 76 15.25 18.73 -2.89
C PHE A 76 14.12 19.69 -2.49
N ASN A 77 13.46 20.32 -3.45
CA ASN A 77 12.30 21.18 -3.20
C ASN A 77 11.09 20.36 -2.69
N ALA A 78 10.86 19.17 -3.24
CA ALA A 78 9.83 18.26 -2.76
C ALA A 78 10.12 17.80 -1.31
N MET A 79 11.38 17.46 -1.00
CA MET A 79 11.79 17.11 0.36
C MET A 79 11.56 18.27 1.34
N ALA A 80 11.87 19.51 0.93
CA ALA A 80 11.64 20.68 1.76
C ALA A 80 10.14 20.91 2.02
N ARG A 81 9.29 20.74 1.01
CA ARG A 81 7.83 20.80 1.12
C ARG A 81 7.28 19.80 2.14
N LEU A 82 7.80 18.58 2.10
CA LEU A 82 7.34 17.48 2.94
C LEU A 82 7.94 17.50 4.36
N ALA A 83 9.10 18.17 4.57
CA ALA A 83 9.79 18.22 5.84
C ALA A 83 9.03 19.08 6.86
N ARG A 84 8.83 18.56 8.05
CA ARG A 84 8.32 19.38 9.16
C ARG A 84 9.41 20.34 9.67
N PRO A 85 9.05 21.43 10.34
CA PRO A 85 10.01 22.25 11.06
C PRO A 85 10.80 21.39 12.07
N GLY A 86 12.12 21.48 12.02
CA GLY A 86 13.01 20.67 12.84
C GLY A 86 13.38 19.30 12.25
N ALA A 87 12.83 18.91 11.09
CA ALA A 87 13.19 17.67 10.42
C ALA A 87 14.69 17.58 10.15
N THR A 88 15.23 16.38 10.32
CA THR A 88 16.67 16.11 10.13
C THR A 88 16.93 15.45 8.78
N LEU A 89 18.19 15.57 8.30
CA LEU A 89 18.63 14.96 7.05
C LEU A 89 20.03 14.40 7.22
N ALA A 90 20.28 13.22 6.65
CA ALA A 90 21.60 12.66 6.56
C ALA A 90 21.82 11.98 5.20
N THR A 91 23.04 12.11 4.66
CA THR A 91 23.47 11.41 3.45
C THR A 91 24.95 11.08 3.48
N PHE A 92 25.29 9.93 2.89
CA PHE A 92 26.68 9.47 2.77
C PHE A 92 27.56 10.32 1.86
N THR A 93 26.97 11.11 0.96
CA THR A 93 27.72 11.96 0.03
C THR A 93 28.13 13.27 0.66
N SER A 94 29.28 13.79 0.25
CA SER A 94 29.76 15.15 0.60
C SER A 94 29.86 16.06 -0.64
N ALA A 95 29.17 15.69 -1.74
CA ALA A 95 29.20 16.43 -3.00
C ALA A 95 28.73 17.87 -2.82
N GLY A 96 29.50 18.83 -3.35
CA GLY A 96 29.22 20.25 -3.16
C GLY A 96 27.91 20.72 -3.79
N PHE A 97 27.50 20.15 -4.92
CA PHE A 97 26.24 20.53 -5.56
C PHE A 97 25.02 20.01 -4.77
N VAL A 98 25.11 18.81 -4.18
CA VAL A 98 24.07 18.26 -3.30
C VAL A 98 23.88 19.18 -2.08
N ARG A 99 24.99 19.58 -1.43
CA ARG A 99 24.92 20.50 -0.32
C ARG A 99 24.26 21.83 -0.69
N ARG A 100 24.68 22.43 -1.82
CA ARG A 100 24.11 23.70 -2.28
C ARG A 100 22.65 23.58 -2.66
N GLY A 101 22.26 22.53 -3.38
CA GLY A 101 20.85 22.31 -3.76
C GLY A 101 19.93 22.12 -2.55
N LEU A 102 20.38 21.38 -1.53
CA LEU A 102 19.64 21.24 -0.27
C LEU A 102 19.55 22.57 0.50
N GLN A 103 20.61 23.38 0.48
CA GLN A 103 20.60 24.72 1.07
C GLN A 103 19.63 25.66 0.33
N GLU A 104 19.62 25.62 -1.00
CA GLU A 104 18.69 26.38 -1.83
C GLU A 104 17.23 25.99 -1.57
N ALA A 105 16.98 24.69 -1.29
CA ALA A 105 15.67 24.19 -0.90
C ALA A 105 15.23 24.59 0.53
N GLY A 106 16.15 25.14 1.35
CA GLY A 106 15.84 25.64 2.70
C GLY A 106 16.41 24.81 3.86
N PHE A 107 17.20 23.77 3.60
CA PHE A 107 17.89 23.04 4.67
C PHE A 107 19.16 23.74 5.12
N THR A 108 19.38 23.81 6.42
CA THR A 108 20.69 24.18 6.98
C THR A 108 21.59 22.94 6.92
N MET A 109 22.70 23.02 6.15
CA MET A 109 23.56 21.88 5.87
C MET A 109 24.93 21.99 6.51
N GLN A 110 25.37 20.88 7.09
CA GLN A 110 26.69 20.77 7.73
C GLN A 110 27.45 19.56 7.21
N LYS A 111 28.74 19.73 6.99
CA LYS A 111 29.68 18.64 6.69
C LYS A 111 30.20 18.07 8.01
N THR A 112 30.16 16.76 8.16
CA THR A 112 30.64 16.05 9.34
C THR A 112 31.47 14.84 8.97
N LYS A 113 32.14 14.22 9.94
CA LYS A 113 32.91 13.00 9.73
C LYS A 113 32.00 11.87 9.25
N GLY A 114 32.41 11.20 8.19
CA GLY A 114 31.66 10.06 7.65
C GLY A 114 31.78 8.81 8.51
N PHE A 115 30.89 7.87 8.28
CA PHE A 115 30.88 6.58 8.98
C PHE A 115 31.84 5.57 8.31
N GLY A 116 32.49 4.73 9.10
CA GLY A 116 33.43 3.70 8.64
C GLY A 116 34.63 4.30 7.91
N ARG A 117 34.80 3.92 6.63
CA ARG A 117 35.91 4.39 5.78
C ARG A 117 35.65 5.72 5.08
N LYS A 118 34.46 6.29 5.24
CA LYS A 118 34.10 7.59 4.63
C LYS A 118 34.73 8.74 5.40
N ARG A 119 35.42 9.63 4.67
CA ARG A 119 36.04 10.81 5.28
C ARG A 119 35.00 11.80 5.76
N ASP A 120 34.02 12.07 4.94
CA ASP A 120 33.01 13.12 5.14
C ASP A 120 31.63 12.66 4.71
N MET A 121 30.60 13.18 5.37
CA MET A 121 29.19 13.07 5.01
C MET A 121 28.48 14.41 5.24
N LEU A 122 27.26 14.54 4.74
CA LEU A 122 26.41 15.70 4.99
C LEU A 122 25.27 15.34 5.96
N VAL A 123 25.04 16.25 6.88
CA VAL A 123 23.85 16.26 7.74
C VAL A 123 23.16 17.61 7.59
N GLY A 124 21.86 17.64 7.81
CA GLY A 124 21.10 18.88 7.70
C GLY A 124 19.86 18.90 8.57
N ARG A 125 19.24 20.06 8.64
CA ARG A 125 18.00 20.29 9.37
C ARG A 125 17.14 21.32 8.65
N MET A 126 15.83 21.11 8.65
CA MET A 126 14.85 22.12 8.23
C MET A 126 14.51 22.98 9.43
N GLU A 127 15.07 24.19 9.49
CA GLU A 127 14.86 25.09 10.63
C GLU A 127 13.64 25.99 10.45
N GLN A 128 13.26 26.24 9.18
CA GLN A 128 12.17 27.15 8.84
C GLN A 128 10.90 26.40 8.50
N THR A 129 9.76 27.01 8.82
CA THR A 129 8.47 26.60 8.27
C THR A 129 8.32 27.21 6.89
N LEU A 130 8.14 26.41 5.86
CA LEU A 130 7.80 26.93 4.55
C LEU A 130 6.34 27.39 4.55
N ASP A 131 6.10 28.57 3.98
CA ASP A 131 4.75 29.03 3.69
C ASP A 131 4.25 28.29 2.44
N ILE A 132 3.52 27.19 2.66
CA ILE A 132 2.96 26.36 1.61
C ILE A 132 1.49 26.79 1.47
N PRO A 133 1.05 27.28 0.30
CA PRO A 133 -0.34 27.61 0.09
C PRO A 133 -1.23 26.41 0.42
N ALA A 134 -2.26 26.65 1.23
CA ALA A 134 -3.22 25.60 1.55
C ALA A 134 -3.99 25.24 0.28
N SER A 135 -3.81 24.02 -0.20
CA SER A 135 -4.68 23.41 -1.19
C SER A 135 -5.80 22.69 -0.44
N ALA A 136 -7.03 23.00 -0.77
CA ALA A 136 -8.21 22.32 -0.22
C ALA A 136 -9.04 21.72 -1.36
N PRO A 137 -8.53 20.67 -2.06
CA PRO A 137 -9.33 19.99 -3.05
C PRO A 137 -10.55 19.36 -2.37
N TRP A 138 -11.60 19.06 -3.14
CA TRP A 138 -12.84 18.49 -2.62
C TRP A 138 -12.64 17.20 -1.82
N PHE A 139 -11.55 16.47 -2.06
CA PHE A 139 -11.17 15.25 -1.34
C PHE A 139 -10.26 15.50 -0.13
N ALA A 140 -9.88 16.76 0.15
CA ALA A 140 -9.04 17.07 1.31
C ALA A 140 -9.74 16.68 2.61
N ARG A 141 -8.99 16.08 3.52
CA ARG A 141 -9.49 15.62 4.82
C ARG A 141 -8.86 16.45 5.92
N SER A 142 -9.68 16.96 6.80
CA SER A 142 -9.18 17.58 8.05
C SER A 142 -8.66 16.49 8.99
N ALA A 143 -7.60 16.82 9.72
CA ALA A 143 -7.12 15.95 10.79
C ALA A 143 -8.19 15.82 11.88
N SER A 144 -8.40 14.59 12.38
CA SER A 144 -9.30 14.38 13.51
C SER A 144 -8.68 14.91 14.81
N ALA A 145 -9.47 15.60 15.62
CA ALA A 145 -9.06 16.09 16.93
C ALA A 145 -9.08 14.98 18.00
N SER A 146 -9.81 13.89 17.77
CA SER A 146 -9.88 12.74 18.67
C SER A 146 -9.43 11.46 17.95
N ARG A 147 -9.15 10.42 18.74
CA ARG A 147 -8.90 9.06 18.24
C ARG A 147 -10.10 8.15 18.44
N GLU A 148 -11.29 8.70 18.37
CA GLU A 148 -12.55 7.97 18.43
C GLU A 148 -13.18 7.92 17.05
N VAL A 149 -13.69 6.76 16.65
CA VAL A 149 -14.29 6.57 15.33
C VAL A 149 -15.46 5.62 15.39
N ALA A 150 -16.53 5.97 14.70
CA ALA A 150 -17.67 5.10 14.44
C ALA A 150 -17.60 4.54 13.02
N ILE A 151 -17.80 3.24 12.90
CA ILE A 151 -17.84 2.53 11.60
C ILE A 151 -19.28 2.02 11.40
N ALA A 152 -19.90 2.40 10.30
CA ALA A 152 -21.21 1.89 9.90
C ALA A 152 -21.04 0.73 8.92
N GLY A 153 -21.62 -0.44 9.29
CA GLY A 153 -21.62 -1.66 8.49
C GLY A 153 -20.88 -2.82 9.15
N GLY A 154 -21.32 -4.05 8.87
CA GLY A 154 -20.78 -5.29 9.43
C GLY A 154 -20.04 -6.16 8.40
N GLY A 155 -19.59 -5.61 7.28
CA GLY A 155 -18.89 -6.36 6.22
C GLY A 155 -17.38 -6.44 6.40
N ILE A 156 -16.71 -7.11 5.46
CA ILE A 156 -15.26 -7.35 5.48
C ILE A 156 -14.45 -6.04 5.54
N ALA A 157 -14.90 -5.00 4.84
CA ALA A 157 -14.22 -3.69 4.87
C ALA A 157 -14.23 -3.10 6.29
N SER A 158 -15.38 -3.14 6.98
CA SER A 158 -15.51 -2.66 8.34
C SER A 158 -14.70 -3.46 9.35
N ALA A 159 -14.65 -4.79 9.18
CA ALA A 159 -13.86 -5.69 10.01
C ALA A 159 -12.37 -5.38 9.95
N LEU A 160 -11.83 -5.28 8.74
CA LEU A 160 -10.40 -5.01 8.51
C LEU A 160 -10.02 -3.57 8.86
N LEU A 161 -10.91 -2.60 8.58
CA LEU A 161 -10.71 -1.21 8.99
C LEU A 161 -10.68 -1.07 10.52
N SER A 162 -11.57 -1.78 11.23
CA SER A 162 -11.57 -1.82 12.70
C SER A 162 -10.21 -2.30 13.24
N LEU A 163 -9.70 -3.42 12.74
CA LEU A 163 -8.39 -3.93 13.11
C LEU A 163 -7.27 -2.92 12.82
N ALA A 164 -7.29 -2.31 11.64
CA ALA A 164 -6.28 -1.34 11.23
C ALA A 164 -6.28 -0.08 12.10
N LEU A 165 -7.43 0.39 12.55
CA LEU A 165 -7.58 1.57 13.40
C LEU A 165 -7.20 1.25 14.86
N ILE A 166 -7.66 0.12 15.42
CA ILE A 166 -7.29 -0.33 16.75
C ILE A 166 -5.76 -0.46 16.85
N HIS A 167 -5.13 -1.03 15.83
CA HIS A 167 -3.66 -1.16 15.74
C HIS A 167 -2.93 0.18 15.82
N ARG A 168 -3.58 1.26 15.38
CA ARG A 168 -3.08 2.65 15.44
C ARG A 168 -3.52 3.39 16.69
N GLY A 169 -4.09 2.70 17.67
CA GLY A 169 -4.51 3.26 18.96
C GLY A 169 -5.82 4.07 18.89
N TRP A 170 -6.69 3.77 17.91
CA TRP A 170 -8.02 4.37 17.86
C TRP A 170 -9.01 3.56 18.70
N GLN A 171 -9.96 4.26 19.33
CA GLN A 171 -11.15 3.68 19.92
C GLN A 171 -12.21 3.52 18.84
N VAL A 172 -12.59 2.28 18.57
CA VAL A 172 -13.47 1.97 17.44
C VAL A 172 -14.81 1.42 17.95
N THR A 173 -15.88 2.02 17.48
CA THR A 173 -17.26 1.54 17.67
C THR A 173 -17.87 1.17 16.33
N LEU A 174 -18.32 -0.06 16.17
CA LEU A 174 -18.96 -0.56 14.97
C LEU A 174 -20.46 -0.67 15.17
N TYR A 175 -21.24 -0.15 14.23
CA TYR A 175 -22.69 -0.27 14.15
C TYR A 175 -23.10 -1.09 12.95
N CYS A 176 -23.74 -2.22 13.16
CA CYS A 176 -24.23 -3.12 12.13
C CYS A 176 -25.74 -3.17 12.15
N ALA A 177 -26.38 -2.98 11.00
CA ALA A 177 -27.84 -3.04 10.89
C ALA A 177 -28.38 -4.47 11.09
N ASP A 178 -27.58 -5.47 10.75
CA ASP A 178 -27.92 -6.89 10.87
C ASP A 178 -27.66 -7.40 12.30
N ASP A 179 -28.25 -8.53 12.66
CA ASP A 179 -28.10 -9.19 13.97
C ASP A 179 -26.70 -9.80 14.17
N ALA A 180 -25.95 -9.97 13.09
CA ALA A 180 -24.62 -10.54 13.06
C ALA A 180 -23.77 -9.91 11.94
N PRO A 181 -22.42 -10.03 11.99
CA PRO A 181 -21.57 -9.58 10.88
C PRO A 181 -21.82 -10.38 9.61
N ALA A 182 -21.41 -9.81 8.47
CA ALA A 182 -21.49 -10.42 7.15
C ALA A 182 -22.93 -10.67 6.60
N GLY A 183 -23.92 -9.88 7.01
CA GLY A 183 -25.29 -10.00 6.49
C GLY A 183 -25.49 -9.58 5.03
N GLY A 184 -24.56 -8.79 4.46
CA GLY A 184 -24.60 -8.34 3.05
C GLY A 184 -23.73 -9.17 2.11
N ALA A 185 -23.06 -8.50 1.17
CA ALA A 185 -22.17 -9.15 0.17
C ALA A 185 -21.03 -9.97 0.81
N SER A 186 -20.59 -9.62 2.00
CA SER A 186 -19.61 -10.40 2.77
C SER A 186 -20.18 -11.70 3.34
N GLY A 187 -21.47 -11.97 3.19
CA GLY A 187 -22.12 -13.21 3.62
C GLY A 187 -21.94 -14.38 2.66
N ASN A 188 -21.29 -14.17 1.52
CA ASN A 188 -21.03 -15.23 0.57
C ASN A 188 -20.11 -16.29 1.17
N ARG A 189 -20.36 -17.55 0.82
CA ARG A 189 -19.53 -18.68 1.27
C ARG A 189 -18.24 -18.82 0.49
N GLN A 190 -18.20 -18.25 -0.70
CA GLN A 190 -17.02 -18.28 -1.58
C GLN A 190 -16.95 -17.00 -2.41
N GLY A 191 -15.81 -16.36 -2.39
CA GLY A 191 -15.49 -15.19 -3.20
C GLY A 191 -14.12 -15.34 -3.84
N ALA A 192 -14.01 -15.04 -5.14
CA ALA A 192 -12.72 -15.04 -5.82
C ALA A 192 -11.93 -13.77 -5.46
N LEU A 193 -10.65 -13.95 -5.17
CA LEU A 193 -9.69 -12.88 -4.94
C LEU A 193 -8.71 -12.79 -6.11
N TYR A 194 -8.78 -11.72 -6.88
CA TYR A 194 -7.88 -11.40 -7.99
C TYR A 194 -7.89 -9.90 -8.26
N PRO A 195 -6.86 -9.33 -8.95
CA PRO A 195 -6.82 -7.89 -9.19
C PRO A 195 -7.84 -7.47 -10.26
N LEU A 196 -8.51 -6.35 -10.03
CA LEU A 196 -9.28 -5.69 -11.07
C LEU A 196 -8.32 -4.91 -11.98
N LEU A 197 -8.13 -5.39 -13.20
CA LEU A 197 -7.26 -4.74 -14.17
C LEU A 197 -8.08 -3.87 -15.13
N SER A 198 -7.64 -2.63 -15.34
CA SER A 198 -8.24 -1.69 -16.28
C SER A 198 -7.16 -1.07 -17.16
N ALA A 199 -7.26 -1.30 -18.47
CA ALA A 199 -6.40 -0.65 -19.46
C ALA A 199 -6.80 0.81 -19.74
N HIS A 200 -8.01 1.21 -19.34
CA HIS A 200 -8.58 2.52 -19.67
C HIS A 200 -8.49 3.53 -18.49
N ASP A 201 -8.21 3.05 -17.29
CA ASP A 201 -8.14 3.89 -16.10
C ASP A 201 -6.79 3.69 -15.38
N PRO A 202 -5.85 4.64 -15.57
CA PRO A 202 -4.54 4.56 -14.93
C PRO A 202 -4.59 4.55 -13.40
N ALA A 203 -5.56 5.19 -12.77
CA ALA A 203 -5.69 5.22 -11.32
C ALA A 203 -6.11 3.84 -10.79
N LEU A 204 -7.07 3.18 -11.44
CA LEU A 204 -7.46 1.82 -11.10
C LEU A 204 -6.33 0.82 -11.35
N PHE A 205 -5.58 1.00 -12.44
CA PHE A 205 -4.42 0.16 -12.74
C PHE A 205 -3.31 0.28 -11.68
N GLN A 206 -3.07 1.46 -11.13
CA GLN A 206 -2.10 1.66 -10.06
C GLN A 206 -2.60 1.13 -8.72
N PHE A 207 -3.89 1.28 -8.43
CA PHE A 207 -4.48 0.94 -7.14
C PHE A 207 -4.72 -0.57 -6.95
N PHE A 208 -5.40 -1.22 -7.91
CA PHE A 208 -5.89 -2.58 -7.68
C PHE A 208 -4.82 -3.67 -7.58
N PRO A 209 -3.73 -3.67 -8.38
CA PRO A 209 -2.65 -4.64 -8.18
C PRO A 209 -1.97 -4.51 -6.82
N ALA A 210 -1.72 -3.27 -6.36
CA ALA A 210 -1.17 -3.01 -5.04
C ALA A 210 -2.14 -3.42 -3.91
N ALA A 211 -3.43 -3.09 -4.04
CA ALA A 211 -4.47 -3.48 -3.09
C ALA A 211 -4.65 -5.00 -3.01
N PHE A 212 -4.62 -5.69 -4.16
CA PHE A 212 -4.70 -7.15 -4.23
C PHE A 212 -3.55 -7.81 -3.49
N THR A 213 -2.31 -7.41 -3.78
CA THR A 213 -1.13 -7.99 -3.13
C THR A 213 -1.05 -7.63 -1.65
N PHE A 214 -1.53 -6.45 -1.26
CA PHE A 214 -1.69 -6.09 0.15
C PHE A 214 -2.73 -6.98 0.85
N ALA A 215 -3.92 -7.15 0.26
CA ALA A 215 -4.98 -7.96 0.83
C ALA A 215 -4.51 -9.42 1.03
N ARG A 216 -3.84 -9.98 0.03
CA ARG A 216 -3.29 -11.34 0.09
C ARG A 216 -2.33 -11.52 1.27
N ARG A 217 -1.36 -10.60 1.43
CA ARG A 217 -0.41 -10.64 2.56
C ARG A 217 -1.10 -10.40 3.90
N LEU A 218 -2.08 -9.49 3.94
CA LEU A 218 -2.84 -9.21 5.16
C LEU A 218 -3.60 -10.45 5.62
N TYR A 219 -4.30 -11.14 4.71
CA TYR A 219 -5.08 -12.33 5.04
C TYR A 219 -4.20 -13.46 5.56
N ASP A 220 -3.04 -13.69 4.95
CA ASP A 220 -2.06 -14.67 5.42
C ASP A 220 -1.48 -14.34 6.80
N ALA A 221 -1.35 -13.05 7.11
CA ALA A 221 -0.76 -12.59 8.38
C ALA A 221 -1.78 -12.50 9.53
N LEU A 222 -3.10 -12.52 9.24
CA LEU A 222 -4.12 -12.46 10.28
C LEU A 222 -4.12 -13.76 11.12
N PRO A 223 -4.07 -13.66 12.45
CA PRO A 223 -4.11 -14.84 13.34
C PRO A 223 -5.57 -15.33 13.51
N VAL A 224 -6.24 -15.62 12.40
CA VAL A 224 -7.62 -16.12 12.34
C VAL A 224 -7.74 -17.28 11.36
N THR A 225 -8.72 -18.14 11.56
CA THR A 225 -9.01 -19.25 10.66
C THR A 225 -10.25 -18.94 9.85
N PHE A 226 -10.18 -19.15 8.54
CA PHE A 226 -11.28 -19.05 7.59
C PHE A 226 -10.99 -19.98 6.41
N ASP A 227 -12.04 -20.43 5.73
CA ASP A 227 -11.90 -21.32 4.60
C ASP A 227 -11.40 -20.55 3.36
N HIS A 228 -10.30 -20.99 2.77
CA HIS A 228 -9.69 -20.37 1.60
C HIS A 228 -8.70 -21.29 0.92
N GLU A 229 -8.44 -21.04 -0.35
CA GLU A 229 -7.35 -21.67 -1.10
C GLU A 229 -6.76 -20.71 -2.11
N TRP A 230 -5.44 -20.58 -2.08
CA TRP A 230 -4.70 -19.73 -3.03
C TRP A 230 -4.26 -20.56 -4.25
N CYS A 231 -5.23 -21.07 -4.97
CA CYS A 231 -5.06 -21.96 -6.12
C CYS A 231 -4.94 -21.22 -7.48
N GLY A 232 -4.85 -19.88 -7.43
CA GLY A 232 -4.95 -19.05 -8.63
C GLY A 232 -6.41 -18.80 -9.05
N VAL A 233 -6.57 -17.87 -9.97
CA VAL A 233 -7.85 -17.59 -10.65
C VAL A 233 -7.61 -17.54 -12.14
N THR A 234 -8.42 -18.27 -12.93
CA THR A 234 -8.35 -18.26 -14.39
C THR A 234 -9.62 -17.63 -14.96
N GLN A 235 -9.48 -16.57 -15.73
CA GLN A 235 -10.56 -15.93 -16.44
C GLN A 235 -10.47 -16.30 -17.91
N LEU A 236 -11.52 -16.92 -18.44
CA LEU A 236 -11.56 -17.46 -19.80
C LEU A 236 -12.12 -16.44 -20.80
N GLY A 237 -11.54 -16.43 -21.99
CA GLY A 237 -12.02 -15.68 -23.16
C GLY A 237 -13.08 -16.47 -23.94
N TRP A 238 -14.27 -16.61 -23.37
CA TRP A 238 -15.33 -17.46 -23.88
C TRP A 238 -16.11 -16.85 -25.07
N ASP A 239 -15.98 -15.53 -25.29
CA ASP A 239 -16.54 -14.80 -26.42
C ASP A 239 -15.54 -13.72 -26.90
N GLU A 240 -15.82 -13.12 -28.04
CA GLU A 240 -14.97 -12.10 -28.66
C GLU A 240 -14.74 -10.90 -27.73
N ARG A 241 -15.75 -10.48 -26.98
CA ARG A 241 -15.65 -9.34 -26.03
C ARG A 241 -14.71 -9.67 -24.86
N SER A 242 -14.84 -10.87 -24.28
CA SER A 242 -13.97 -11.30 -23.19
C SER A 242 -12.53 -11.51 -23.66
N GLN A 243 -12.31 -12.04 -24.88
CA GLN A 243 -11.00 -12.16 -25.50
C GLN A 243 -10.32 -10.79 -25.71
N GLN A 244 -11.04 -9.82 -26.26
CA GLN A 244 -10.54 -8.44 -26.43
C GLN A 244 -10.18 -7.81 -25.08
N LYS A 245 -11.02 -7.99 -24.06
CA LYS A 245 -10.74 -7.50 -22.71
C LYS A 245 -9.49 -8.14 -22.10
N ILE A 246 -9.33 -9.46 -22.26
CA ILE A 246 -8.14 -10.18 -21.79
C ILE A 246 -6.88 -9.68 -22.52
N ALA A 247 -6.93 -9.52 -23.83
CA ALA A 247 -5.82 -8.99 -24.61
C ALA A 247 -5.39 -7.58 -24.13
N GLN A 248 -6.36 -6.71 -23.83
CA GLN A 248 -6.10 -5.40 -23.24
C GLN A 248 -5.44 -5.49 -21.86
N MET A 249 -5.91 -6.38 -20.98
CA MET A 249 -5.31 -6.58 -19.65
C MET A 249 -3.88 -7.11 -19.75
N LEU A 250 -3.62 -8.05 -20.64
CA LEU A 250 -2.27 -8.60 -20.87
C LEU A 250 -1.31 -7.56 -21.46
N SER A 251 -1.81 -6.60 -22.25
CA SER A 251 -0.99 -5.51 -22.81
C SER A 251 -0.46 -4.52 -21.75
N LEU A 252 -0.96 -4.58 -20.51
CA LEU A 252 -0.49 -3.75 -19.40
C LEU A 252 0.92 -4.12 -18.91
N GLY A 253 1.45 -5.27 -19.34
CA GLY A 253 2.84 -5.66 -19.03
C GLY A 253 3.11 -5.95 -17.56
N LEU A 254 2.12 -6.48 -16.83
CA LEU A 254 2.31 -6.90 -15.44
C LEU A 254 3.25 -8.11 -15.35
N PRO A 255 3.94 -8.29 -14.21
CA PRO A 255 4.71 -9.50 -13.95
C PRO A 255 3.84 -10.75 -14.05
N GLU A 256 4.42 -11.87 -14.54
CA GLU A 256 3.70 -13.12 -14.75
C GLU A 256 3.14 -13.76 -13.48
N ASP A 257 3.72 -13.46 -12.32
CA ASP A 257 3.18 -13.87 -11.02
C ASP A 257 1.89 -13.12 -10.63
N ILE A 258 1.63 -11.97 -11.25
CA ILE A 258 0.39 -11.22 -11.06
C ILE A 258 -0.65 -11.59 -12.11
N ALA A 259 -0.27 -11.58 -13.40
CA ALA A 259 -1.18 -11.88 -14.48
C ALA A 259 -0.41 -12.41 -15.69
N ARG A 260 -0.81 -13.58 -16.21
CA ARG A 260 -0.18 -14.19 -17.37
C ARG A 260 -1.21 -14.73 -18.35
N ALA A 261 -0.85 -14.77 -19.62
CA ALA A 261 -1.66 -15.48 -20.61
C ALA A 261 -1.62 -16.99 -20.35
N VAL A 262 -2.72 -17.66 -20.61
CA VAL A 262 -2.81 -19.13 -20.61
C VAL A 262 -3.51 -19.60 -21.89
N SER A 263 -2.93 -20.63 -22.50
CA SER A 263 -3.55 -21.35 -23.61
C SER A 263 -4.76 -22.14 -23.13
N ALA A 264 -5.59 -22.60 -24.07
CA ALA A 264 -6.74 -23.44 -23.74
C ALA A 264 -6.33 -24.75 -23.02
N GLN A 265 -5.17 -25.33 -23.37
CA GLN A 265 -4.65 -26.52 -22.70
C GLN A 265 -4.20 -26.22 -21.27
N GLU A 266 -3.42 -25.15 -21.07
CA GLU A 266 -2.98 -24.75 -19.72
C GLU A 266 -4.17 -24.37 -18.81
N ALA A 267 -5.21 -23.74 -19.37
CA ALA A 267 -6.43 -23.44 -18.65
C ALA A 267 -7.17 -24.73 -18.25
N ALA A 268 -7.26 -25.72 -19.13
CA ALA A 268 -7.85 -27.03 -18.83
C ALA A 268 -7.06 -27.78 -17.77
N ASP A 269 -5.73 -27.82 -17.90
CA ASP A 269 -4.85 -28.49 -16.92
C ASP A 269 -4.97 -27.87 -15.53
N THR A 270 -5.10 -26.54 -15.45
CA THR A 270 -5.21 -25.81 -14.17
C THR A 270 -6.59 -25.95 -13.53
N THR A 271 -7.66 -25.89 -14.33
CA THR A 271 -9.04 -25.88 -13.82
C THR A 271 -9.69 -27.26 -13.75
N GLY A 272 -9.11 -28.24 -14.43
CA GLY A 272 -9.70 -29.57 -14.60
C GLY A 272 -10.90 -29.60 -15.57
N VAL A 273 -11.13 -28.52 -16.33
CA VAL A 273 -12.27 -28.39 -17.24
C VAL A 273 -11.82 -28.01 -18.65
N GLU A 274 -12.10 -28.88 -19.62
CA GLU A 274 -11.82 -28.62 -21.03
C GLU A 274 -12.88 -27.68 -21.63
N THR A 275 -12.56 -26.39 -21.68
CA THR A 275 -13.47 -25.37 -22.27
C THR A 275 -13.09 -24.98 -23.69
N GLY A 276 -11.88 -25.33 -24.15
CA GLY A 276 -11.33 -24.89 -25.43
C GLY A 276 -11.02 -23.39 -25.50
N CYS A 277 -11.08 -22.69 -24.40
CA CYS A 277 -10.84 -21.24 -24.31
C CYS A 277 -9.47 -20.92 -23.73
N GLU A 278 -8.72 -20.05 -24.39
CA GLU A 278 -7.58 -19.36 -23.81
C GLU A 278 -8.03 -18.29 -22.81
N GLY A 279 -7.11 -17.78 -22.00
CA GLY A 279 -7.48 -16.83 -20.96
C GLY A 279 -6.33 -16.07 -20.33
N ILE A 280 -6.63 -15.47 -19.20
CA ILE A 280 -5.67 -14.84 -18.28
C ILE A 280 -5.72 -15.56 -16.93
N GLN A 281 -4.56 -15.88 -16.39
CA GLN A 281 -4.42 -16.45 -15.06
C GLN A 281 -3.81 -15.43 -14.12
N TYR A 282 -4.30 -15.43 -12.89
CA TYR A 282 -3.80 -14.66 -11.75
C TYR A 282 -3.21 -15.65 -10.71
N PRO A 283 -1.91 -15.99 -10.80
CA PRO A 283 -1.32 -17.07 -10.00
C PRO A 283 -1.41 -16.86 -8.49
N LEU A 284 -1.28 -15.60 -8.03
CA LEU A 284 -1.41 -15.24 -6.62
C LEU A 284 -2.87 -15.13 -6.14
N GLY A 285 -3.84 -15.30 -7.02
CA GLY A 285 -5.26 -15.29 -6.70
C GLY A 285 -5.72 -16.57 -6.03
N GLY A 286 -7.02 -16.66 -5.81
CA GLY A 286 -7.67 -17.80 -5.24
C GLY A 286 -9.08 -17.49 -4.80
N TRP A 287 -9.60 -18.27 -3.88
CA TRP A 287 -10.90 -18.04 -3.28
C TRP A 287 -10.82 -18.04 -1.76
N LEU A 288 -11.77 -17.42 -1.12
CA LEU A 288 -11.94 -17.41 0.32
C LEU A 288 -13.42 -17.37 0.69
N CYS A 289 -13.76 -17.76 1.93
CA CYS A 289 -15.08 -17.56 2.51
C CYS A 289 -15.15 -16.16 3.17
N PRO A 290 -15.76 -15.15 2.53
CA PRO A 290 -15.80 -13.80 3.10
C PRO A 290 -16.59 -13.75 4.41
N ALA A 291 -17.60 -14.60 4.57
CA ALA A 291 -18.40 -14.66 5.78
C ALA A 291 -17.56 -15.06 7.00
N GLU A 292 -16.76 -16.12 6.85
CA GLU A 292 -15.89 -16.61 7.93
C GLU A 292 -14.77 -15.61 8.25
N LEU A 293 -14.10 -15.08 7.21
CA LEU A 293 -13.07 -14.06 7.40
C LEU A 293 -13.62 -12.82 8.12
N THR A 294 -14.80 -12.34 7.72
CA THR A 294 -15.43 -11.17 8.34
C THR A 294 -15.76 -11.42 9.80
N ALA A 295 -16.40 -12.55 10.11
CA ALA A 295 -16.75 -12.90 11.48
C ALA A 295 -15.51 -13.08 12.37
N ALA A 296 -14.50 -13.79 11.88
CA ALA A 296 -13.26 -14.01 12.59
C ALA A 296 -12.46 -12.71 12.83
N ALA A 297 -12.41 -11.83 11.83
CA ALA A 297 -11.74 -10.53 11.94
C ALA A 297 -12.46 -9.59 12.93
N ILE A 298 -13.78 -9.59 12.96
CA ILE A 298 -14.54 -8.83 13.96
C ILE A 298 -14.33 -9.39 15.36
N ALA A 299 -14.39 -10.71 15.55
CA ALA A 299 -14.11 -11.33 16.83
C ALA A 299 -12.68 -11.00 17.34
N LEU A 300 -11.70 -11.02 16.45
CA LEU A 300 -10.35 -10.58 16.75
C LEU A 300 -10.30 -9.09 17.14
N ALA A 301 -11.01 -8.23 16.42
CA ALA A 301 -11.09 -6.82 16.75
C ALA A 301 -11.74 -6.57 18.11
N GLN A 302 -12.81 -7.30 18.45
CA GLN A 302 -13.47 -7.25 19.76
C GLN A 302 -12.53 -7.66 20.90
N SER A 303 -11.73 -8.71 20.70
CA SER A 303 -10.69 -9.10 21.68
C SER A 303 -9.60 -8.04 21.88
N ARG A 304 -9.50 -7.08 20.94
CA ARG A 304 -8.54 -5.97 20.98
C ARG A 304 -9.17 -4.61 21.29
N GLY A 305 -10.46 -4.58 21.69
CA GLY A 305 -11.13 -3.38 22.16
C GLY A 305 -12.18 -2.78 21.21
N LEU A 306 -12.58 -3.48 20.15
CA LEU A 306 -13.73 -3.05 19.34
C LEU A 306 -15.01 -3.16 20.17
N THR A 307 -15.80 -2.09 20.23
CA THR A 307 -17.19 -2.13 20.65
C THR A 307 -18.09 -2.33 19.44
N ALA A 308 -18.89 -3.40 19.41
CA ALA A 308 -19.79 -3.69 18.30
C ALA A 308 -21.25 -3.71 18.75
N HIS A 309 -22.10 -2.99 18.01
CA HIS A 309 -23.55 -2.95 18.18
C HIS A 309 -24.24 -3.55 16.96
N TYR A 310 -24.92 -4.66 17.15
CA TYR A 310 -25.71 -5.34 16.13
C TYR A 310 -27.19 -4.94 16.24
N ALA A 311 -27.95 -5.17 15.18
CA ALA A 311 -29.34 -4.69 15.03
C ALA A 311 -29.47 -3.16 15.23
N HIS A 312 -28.42 -2.42 14.87
CA HIS A 312 -28.35 -0.97 14.98
C HIS A 312 -28.10 -0.36 13.59
N LYS A 313 -29.21 0.06 12.97
CA LYS A 313 -29.17 0.77 11.69
C LYS A 313 -28.76 2.23 11.93
N VAL A 314 -27.72 2.67 11.21
CA VAL A 314 -27.33 4.08 11.19
C VAL A 314 -28.21 4.80 10.18
N GLU A 315 -28.89 5.87 10.62
CA GLU A 315 -29.70 6.75 9.76
C GLU A 315 -29.00 8.11 9.62
N SER A 316 -29.13 8.71 8.44
CA SER A 316 -28.53 10.03 8.11
C SER A 316 -29.41 11.17 8.58
#